data_0c749011631f21b181071f484064629f
#
_entry.id   0c749011631f21b181071f484064629f
#
_cell.length_a   1.000
_cell.length_b   1.000
_cell.length_c   1.000
_cell.angle_alpha   90.00
_cell.angle_beta   90.00
_cell.angle_gamma   90.00
#
_symmetry.space_group_name_H-M   'P 1'
#
loop_
_entity.id
_entity.type
_entity.pdbx_description
1 polymer ?
#
loop_
_entity_poly.entity_id
_entity_poly.type
_entity_poly.pdbx_seq_one_letter_code
_entity_poly.pdbx_strand_id
1 'polypeptide(L)'
;AKVVIRAGSYEDLDDANILVNAIGRSRKEGETRLDMFGDSMERLKDIIPKIQNTQFKGILISITNPADVVGECLRKALGIDRFRCFSTGTSLDSLRIKRILEELTGYHRNSIDAFCMGEHGDSQIVPLSHVSIGGKAFAKLQEENPDTLGKITIEQLQDEVRQAGMTVIIGKKSTEFGIGIALSEIVKSIFYDEKRVWPLSVHLDGEYGQKNVAAGVPVVIGADGIEEIVKMELTAEEEAQFAHSCDVIRGYLKKAEELLS
;
A
#
# COMPACT_ATOMS: atom_id res chain seq x y z
N ALA A 1 22.80 7.88 -16.17
CA ALA A 1 22.86 6.43 -16.40
C ALA A 1 22.19 6.13 -17.74
N LYS A 2 22.75 5.19 -18.54
CA LYS A 2 22.04 4.67 -19.71
C LYS A 2 21.01 3.67 -19.22
N VAL A 3 19.73 4.00 -19.42
CA VAL A 3 18.62 3.08 -19.16
C VAL A 3 18.30 2.36 -20.47
N VAL A 4 18.23 1.03 -20.44
CA VAL A 4 17.77 0.21 -21.57
C VAL A 4 16.37 -0.26 -21.26
N ILE A 5 15.42 0.09 -22.14
CA ILE A 5 14.03 -0.36 -22.06
C ILE A 5 13.78 -1.30 -23.22
N ARG A 6 13.35 -2.53 -22.95
CA ARG A 6 13.04 -3.54 -23.96
C ARG A 6 11.81 -4.36 -23.58
N ALA A 7 11.11 -4.91 -24.54
CA ALA A 7 10.18 -6.00 -24.28
C ALA A 7 10.98 -7.26 -23.92
N GLY A 8 10.45 -8.03 -23.00
CA GLY A 8 11.04 -9.27 -22.50
C GLY A 8 10.04 -10.41 -22.45
N SER A 9 10.50 -11.54 -21.96
CA SER A 9 9.70 -12.72 -21.67
C SER A 9 9.85 -13.11 -20.20
N TYR A 10 9.16 -14.18 -19.76
CA TYR A 10 9.27 -14.63 -18.36
C TYR A 10 10.66 -15.17 -18.02
N GLU A 11 11.41 -15.70 -18.98
CA GLU A 11 12.79 -16.17 -18.80
C GLU A 11 13.74 -15.04 -18.37
N ASP A 12 13.44 -13.80 -18.70
CA ASP A 12 14.23 -12.63 -18.26
C ASP A 12 14.13 -12.41 -16.73
N LEU A 13 13.19 -13.09 -16.05
CA LEU A 13 13.05 -13.03 -14.60
C LEU A 13 14.15 -13.79 -13.86
N ASP A 14 14.86 -14.71 -14.50
CA ASP A 14 15.90 -15.51 -13.85
C ASP A 14 17.00 -14.64 -13.23
N ASP A 15 17.34 -13.53 -13.88
CA ASP A 15 18.35 -12.57 -13.42
C ASP A 15 17.74 -11.25 -12.85
N ALA A 16 16.42 -11.16 -12.74
CA ALA A 16 15.76 -9.94 -12.31
C ALA A 16 15.93 -9.69 -10.81
N ASN A 17 16.34 -8.48 -10.44
CA ASN A 17 16.42 -8.07 -9.04
C ASN A 17 15.04 -7.71 -8.46
N ILE A 18 14.19 -7.08 -9.27
CA ILE A 18 12.84 -6.66 -8.86
C ILE A 18 11.85 -7.06 -9.95
N LEU A 19 10.78 -7.72 -9.56
CA LEU A 19 9.60 -7.97 -10.38
C LEU A 19 8.46 -7.07 -9.91
N VAL A 20 7.94 -6.23 -10.79
CA VAL A 20 6.75 -5.43 -10.52
C VAL A 20 5.52 -6.10 -11.16
N ASN A 21 4.58 -6.52 -10.33
CA ASN A 21 3.29 -7.01 -10.80
C ASN A 21 2.31 -5.86 -11.04
N ALA A 22 2.00 -5.60 -12.32
CA ALA A 22 1.10 -4.55 -12.78
C ALA A 22 0.03 -5.08 -13.75
N ILE A 23 -0.48 -6.28 -13.48
CA ILE A 23 -1.46 -6.96 -14.36
C ILE A 23 -2.87 -6.40 -14.30
N GLY A 24 -3.13 -5.47 -13.39
CA GLY A 24 -4.43 -4.83 -13.23
C GLY A 24 -4.86 -4.06 -14.48
N ARG A 25 -6.16 -3.83 -14.59
CA ARG A 25 -6.72 -2.92 -15.60
C ARG A 25 -7.51 -1.81 -14.93
N SER A 26 -7.75 -0.74 -15.67
CA SER A 26 -8.63 0.32 -15.21
C SER A 26 -10.07 -0.16 -15.09
N ARG A 27 -10.77 0.34 -14.08
CA ARG A 27 -12.20 0.09 -13.85
C ARG A 27 -12.99 0.70 -15.01
N LYS A 28 -13.91 -0.08 -15.57
CA LYS A 28 -14.86 0.39 -16.59
C LYS A 28 -16.07 1.04 -15.92
N GLU A 29 -16.78 1.87 -16.68
CA GLU A 29 -18.03 2.47 -16.24
C GLU A 29 -19.08 1.37 -15.95
N GLY A 30 -19.71 1.45 -14.78
CA GLY A 30 -20.71 0.45 -14.36
C GLY A 30 -20.14 -0.80 -13.66
N GLU A 31 -18.82 -1.00 -13.65
CA GLU A 31 -18.22 -2.15 -12.95
C GLU A 31 -18.20 -1.95 -11.44
N THR A 32 -18.35 -3.04 -10.72
CA THR A 32 -18.19 -3.12 -9.27
C THR A 32 -16.76 -3.43 -8.88
N ARG A 33 -16.41 -3.31 -7.57
CA ARG A 33 -15.14 -3.82 -7.04
C ARG A 33 -15.01 -5.34 -7.15
N LEU A 34 -16.13 -6.07 -7.08
CA LEU A 34 -16.18 -7.52 -7.24
C LEU A 34 -15.81 -7.96 -8.66
N ASP A 35 -16.25 -7.22 -9.68
CA ASP A 35 -15.89 -7.51 -11.08
C ASP A 35 -14.37 -7.35 -11.28
N MET A 36 -13.80 -6.29 -10.72
CA MET A 36 -12.35 -6.05 -10.75
C MET A 36 -11.56 -7.14 -10.00
N PHE A 37 -12.11 -7.62 -8.89
CA PHE A 37 -11.50 -8.67 -8.10
C PHE A 37 -11.43 -10.00 -8.86
N GLY A 38 -12.55 -10.42 -9.49
CA GLY A 38 -12.58 -11.63 -10.31
C GLY A 38 -11.58 -11.60 -11.46
N ASP A 39 -11.52 -10.48 -12.19
CA ASP A 39 -10.56 -10.28 -13.29
C ASP A 39 -9.09 -10.38 -12.80
N SER A 40 -8.79 -9.81 -11.62
CA SER A 40 -7.45 -9.92 -11.04
C SER A 40 -7.09 -11.36 -10.67
N MET A 41 -8.03 -12.14 -10.13
CA MET A 41 -7.80 -13.56 -9.80
C MET A 41 -7.58 -14.42 -11.06
N GLU A 42 -8.35 -14.20 -12.13
CA GLU A 42 -8.12 -14.90 -13.42
C GLU A 42 -6.72 -14.62 -13.97
N ARG A 43 -6.29 -13.36 -13.93
CA ARG A 43 -4.94 -12.98 -14.35
C ARG A 43 -3.86 -13.61 -13.50
N LEU A 44 -4.08 -13.73 -12.18
CA LEU A 44 -3.15 -14.44 -11.30
C LEU A 44 -3.01 -15.92 -11.68
N LYS A 45 -4.11 -16.61 -12.02
CA LYS A 45 -4.06 -17.99 -12.52
C LYS A 45 -3.17 -18.14 -13.77
N ASP A 46 -3.16 -17.15 -14.64
CA ASP A 46 -2.34 -17.16 -15.85
C ASP A 46 -0.86 -16.90 -15.55
N ILE A 47 -0.53 -15.94 -14.67
CA ILE A 47 0.87 -15.53 -14.47
C ILE A 47 1.62 -16.35 -13.44
N ILE A 48 0.95 -16.86 -12.40
CA ILE A 48 1.60 -17.62 -11.33
C ILE A 48 2.41 -18.81 -11.89
N PRO A 49 1.84 -19.71 -12.74
CA PRO A 49 2.61 -20.82 -13.29
C PRO A 49 3.79 -20.35 -14.16
N LYS A 50 3.66 -19.24 -14.85
CA LYS A 50 4.74 -18.70 -15.69
C LYS A 50 5.91 -18.20 -14.84
N ILE A 51 5.64 -17.54 -13.70
CA ILE A 51 6.68 -17.09 -12.76
C ILE A 51 7.30 -18.31 -12.05
N GLN A 52 6.49 -19.30 -11.65
CA GLN A 52 6.99 -20.53 -11.00
C GLN A 52 7.98 -21.31 -11.88
N ASN A 53 7.85 -21.22 -13.20
CA ASN A 53 8.74 -21.87 -14.16
C ASN A 53 10.08 -21.12 -14.35
N THR A 54 10.28 -19.98 -13.68
CA THR A 54 11.54 -19.21 -13.71
C THR A 54 12.39 -19.48 -12.48
N GLN A 55 13.64 -19.03 -12.50
CA GLN A 55 14.56 -19.05 -11.35
C GLN A 55 14.51 -17.73 -10.54
N PHE A 56 13.43 -16.97 -10.65
CA PHE A 56 13.30 -15.68 -9.98
C PHE A 56 13.58 -15.77 -8.47
N LYS A 57 14.51 -14.95 -8.00
CA LYS A 57 14.91 -14.85 -6.59
C LYS A 57 14.92 -13.41 -6.09
N GLY A 58 14.41 -12.47 -6.90
CA GLY A 58 14.37 -11.06 -6.60
C GLY A 58 13.28 -10.66 -5.59
N ILE A 59 13.01 -9.38 -5.53
CA ILE A 59 11.93 -8.78 -4.74
C ILE A 59 10.71 -8.62 -5.63
N LEU A 60 9.55 -9.11 -5.18
CA LEU A 60 8.27 -8.93 -5.90
C LEU A 60 7.47 -7.81 -5.26
N ILE A 61 7.12 -6.80 -6.06
CA ILE A 61 6.29 -5.66 -5.64
C ILE A 61 5.00 -5.67 -6.47
N SER A 62 3.84 -5.80 -5.82
CA SER A 62 2.55 -5.71 -6.51
C SER A 62 1.95 -4.31 -6.39
N ILE A 63 1.49 -3.77 -7.53
CA ILE A 63 0.70 -2.53 -7.60
C ILE A 63 -0.74 -2.78 -8.10
N THR A 64 -1.09 -4.05 -8.32
CA THR A 64 -2.40 -4.46 -8.84
C THR A 64 -3.43 -4.52 -7.74
N ASN A 65 -4.59 -3.89 -7.94
CA ASN A 65 -5.72 -3.93 -7.01
C ASN A 65 -6.55 -5.23 -7.13
N PRO A 66 -7.10 -5.72 -6.00
CA PRO A 66 -6.92 -5.20 -4.63
C PRO A 66 -5.52 -5.52 -4.09
N ALA A 67 -4.76 -4.45 -3.77
CA ALA A 67 -3.31 -4.52 -3.59
C ALA A 67 -2.87 -5.54 -2.52
N ASP A 68 -3.53 -5.52 -1.36
CA ASP A 68 -3.21 -6.39 -0.23
C ASP A 68 -3.44 -7.87 -0.56
N VAL A 69 -4.56 -8.16 -1.25
CA VAL A 69 -4.97 -9.52 -1.60
C VAL A 69 -4.09 -10.09 -2.71
N VAL A 70 -3.87 -9.32 -3.79
CA VAL A 70 -3.05 -9.76 -4.92
C VAL A 70 -1.61 -10.02 -4.49
N GLY A 71 -1.03 -9.13 -3.67
CA GLY A 71 0.31 -9.32 -3.11
C GLY A 71 0.42 -10.59 -2.28
N GLU A 72 -0.53 -10.83 -1.38
CA GLU A 72 -0.55 -12.03 -0.53
C GLU A 72 -0.78 -13.32 -1.32
N CYS A 73 -1.65 -13.31 -2.33
CA CYS A 73 -1.86 -14.47 -3.21
C CYS A 73 -0.58 -14.83 -3.97
N LEU A 74 0.13 -13.84 -4.52
CA LEU A 74 1.42 -14.04 -5.17
C LEU A 74 2.46 -14.61 -4.20
N ARG A 75 2.59 -14.03 -3.00
CA ARG A 75 3.51 -14.50 -1.98
C ARG A 75 3.28 -15.98 -1.64
N LYS A 76 2.03 -16.35 -1.35
CA LYS A 76 1.64 -17.74 -1.01
C LYS A 76 1.91 -18.68 -2.15
N ALA A 77 1.44 -18.37 -3.35
CA ALA A 77 1.55 -19.25 -4.51
C ALA A 77 2.99 -19.47 -4.98
N LEU A 78 3.83 -18.44 -4.88
CA LEU A 78 5.25 -18.51 -5.29
C LEU A 78 6.18 -18.97 -4.15
N GLY A 79 5.70 -19.06 -2.91
CA GLY A 79 6.51 -19.43 -1.75
C GLY A 79 7.61 -18.43 -1.42
N ILE A 80 7.40 -17.13 -1.76
CA ILE A 80 8.39 -16.09 -1.51
C ILE A 80 8.28 -15.62 -0.07
N ASP A 81 9.43 -15.31 0.54
CA ASP A 81 9.50 -14.73 1.89
C ASP A 81 8.67 -13.44 1.99
N ARG A 82 8.03 -13.22 3.15
CA ARG A 82 7.13 -12.09 3.38
C ARG A 82 7.78 -10.71 3.22
N PHE A 83 9.08 -10.64 3.45
CA PHE A 83 9.85 -9.39 3.33
C PHE A 83 10.36 -9.13 1.92
N ARG A 84 10.26 -10.13 1.05
CA ARG A 84 10.64 -10.03 -0.37
C ARG A 84 9.45 -10.06 -1.34
N CYS A 85 8.22 -10.25 -0.81
CA CYS A 85 6.99 -10.18 -1.59
C CYS A 85 5.96 -9.33 -0.84
N PHE A 86 5.67 -8.15 -1.36
CA PHE A 86 4.77 -7.17 -0.76
C PHE A 86 4.07 -6.33 -1.82
N SER A 87 3.09 -5.56 -1.42
CA SER A 87 2.46 -4.58 -2.31
C SER A 87 2.70 -3.14 -1.85
N THR A 88 2.44 -2.19 -2.75
CA THR A 88 2.53 -0.77 -2.42
C THR A 88 1.57 -0.33 -1.32
N GLY A 89 0.55 -1.13 -1.03
CA GLY A 89 -0.36 -0.92 0.10
C GLY A 89 -0.87 0.51 0.17
N THR A 90 -0.76 1.10 1.36
CA THR A 90 -1.21 2.45 1.65
C THR A 90 -0.16 3.55 1.38
N SER A 91 0.90 3.25 0.61
CA SER A 91 1.94 4.23 0.29
C SER A 91 1.39 5.47 -0.43
N LEU A 92 0.56 5.27 -1.46
CA LEU A 92 -0.06 6.38 -2.18
C LEU A 92 -1.06 7.15 -1.31
N ASP A 93 -1.82 6.44 -0.46
CA ASP A 93 -2.78 7.07 0.46
C ASP A 93 -2.04 7.92 1.51
N SER A 94 -0.87 7.47 1.95
CA SER A 94 0.00 8.23 2.86
C SER A 94 0.60 9.48 2.20
N LEU A 95 0.85 9.46 0.91
CA LEU A 95 1.21 10.68 0.16
C LEU A 95 0.01 11.63 0.01
N ARG A 96 -1.20 11.08 -0.11
CA ARG A 96 -2.43 11.87 -0.19
C ARG A 96 -2.75 12.57 1.13
N ILE A 97 -2.67 11.86 2.27
CA ILE A 97 -2.93 12.49 3.58
C ILE A 97 -1.94 13.62 3.86
N LYS A 98 -0.66 13.46 3.51
CA LYS A 98 0.33 14.53 3.65
C LYS A 98 -0.02 15.75 2.80
N ARG A 99 -0.54 15.57 1.58
CA ARG A 99 -1.02 16.67 0.73
C ARG A 99 -2.25 17.35 1.34
N ILE A 100 -3.21 16.58 1.84
CA ILE A 100 -4.41 17.11 2.49
C ILE A 100 -4.02 17.94 3.71
N LEU A 101 -3.15 17.42 4.57
CA LEU A 101 -2.65 18.16 5.72
C LEU A 101 -1.86 19.42 5.33
N GLU A 102 -1.10 19.40 4.22
CA GLU A 102 -0.45 20.60 3.67
C GLU A 102 -1.49 21.68 3.30
N GLU A 103 -2.56 21.29 2.62
CA GLU A 103 -3.64 22.21 2.21
C GLU A 103 -4.38 22.80 3.43
N LEU A 104 -4.59 21.99 4.47
CA LEU A 104 -5.31 22.43 5.69
C LEU A 104 -4.44 23.25 6.65
N THR A 105 -3.14 22.96 6.71
CA THR A 105 -2.25 23.57 7.72
C THR A 105 -1.34 24.64 7.17
N GLY A 106 -1.13 24.67 5.85
CA GLY A 106 -0.15 25.54 5.18
C GLY A 106 1.31 25.08 5.34
N TYR A 107 1.59 23.99 6.06
CA TYR A 107 2.94 23.43 6.17
C TYR A 107 3.25 22.52 4.99
N HIS A 108 4.47 22.61 4.47
CA HIS A 108 4.90 21.78 3.35
C HIS A 108 4.91 20.28 3.73
N ARG A 109 4.41 19.42 2.83
CA ARG A 109 4.22 17.97 3.06
C ARG A 109 5.48 17.22 3.50
N ASN A 110 6.67 17.70 3.17
CA ASN A 110 7.93 17.09 3.61
C ASN A 110 8.22 17.30 5.10
N SER A 111 7.49 18.22 5.77
CA SER A 111 7.57 18.45 7.21
C SER A 111 6.44 17.74 7.98
N ILE A 112 5.62 16.97 7.29
CA ILE A 112 4.47 16.25 7.85
C ILE A 112 4.80 14.77 7.91
N ASP A 113 4.76 14.20 9.12
CA ASP A 113 4.80 12.77 9.34
C ASP A 113 3.40 12.24 9.54
N ALA A 114 2.94 11.42 8.60
CA ALA A 114 1.63 10.81 8.60
C ALA A 114 1.65 9.53 7.75
N PHE A 115 0.95 8.49 8.21
CA PHE A 115 0.77 7.23 7.50
C PHE A 115 -0.72 6.87 7.43
N CYS A 116 -1.13 6.25 6.33
CA CYS A 116 -2.34 5.44 6.27
C CYS A 116 -1.96 3.98 6.51
N MET A 117 -2.81 3.23 7.20
CA MET A 117 -2.59 1.82 7.53
C MET A 117 -3.81 0.97 7.21
N GLY A 118 -3.63 -0.36 7.21
CA GLY A 118 -4.69 -1.33 6.95
C GLY A 118 -4.88 -1.63 5.46
N GLU A 119 -6.11 -1.75 5.02
CA GLU A 119 -6.49 -2.02 3.64
C GLU A 119 -6.16 -0.82 2.73
N HIS A 120 -5.59 -1.09 1.57
CA HIS A 120 -5.63 -0.09 0.48
C HIS A 120 -7.05 -0.02 -0.09
N GLY A 121 -7.97 0.61 0.65
CA GLY A 121 -9.38 0.63 0.33
C GLY A 121 -10.20 1.49 1.28
N ASP A 122 -11.49 1.16 1.43
CA ASP A 122 -12.42 1.99 2.19
C ASP A 122 -12.23 1.86 3.71
N SER A 123 -11.64 0.75 4.19
CA SER A 123 -11.41 0.52 5.63
C SER A 123 -10.04 0.98 6.12
N GLN A 124 -9.25 1.67 5.29
CA GLN A 124 -7.98 2.24 5.72
C GLN A 124 -8.15 3.19 6.90
N ILE A 125 -7.13 3.27 7.73
CA ILE A 125 -7.09 4.18 8.87
C ILE A 125 -5.97 5.21 8.75
N VAL A 126 -6.13 6.35 9.39
CA VAL A 126 -5.08 7.34 9.62
C VAL A 126 -4.86 7.43 11.14
N PRO A 127 -3.77 6.86 11.69
CA PRO A 127 -3.48 6.98 13.12
C PRO A 127 -3.11 8.43 13.49
N LEU A 128 -4.09 9.22 13.91
CA LEU A 128 -3.86 10.64 14.27
C LEU A 128 -2.92 10.80 15.45
N SER A 129 -2.87 9.81 16.34
CA SER A 129 -1.93 9.78 17.49
C SER A 129 -0.47 9.87 17.04
N HIS A 130 -0.17 9.47 15.80
CA HIS A 130 1.17 9.48 15.20
C HIS A 130 1.36 10.54 14.10
N VAL A 131 0.38 11.41 13.88
CA VAL A 131 0.57 12.53 12.96
C VAL A 131 1.35 13.63 13.66
N SER A 132 2.43 14.09 13.02
CA SER A 132 3.21 15.23 13.52
C SER A 132 3.63 16.16 12.39
N ILE A 133 3.87 17.43 12.74
CA ILE A 133 4.35 18.47 11.83
C ILE A 133 5.57 19.13 12.45
N GLY A 134 6.72 18.99 11.81
CA GLY A 134 7.99 19.50 12.36
C GLY A 134 8.32 18.96 13.73
N GLY A 135 7.94 17.71 14.01
CA GLY A 135 8.13 17.05 15.31
C GLY A 135 7.09 17.39 16.38
N LYS A 136 6.12 18.26 16.08
CA LYS A 136 5.02 18.60 17.00
C LYS A 136 3.80 17.74 16.70
N ALA A 137 3.28 17.04 17.73
CA ALA A 137 2.10 16.20 17.57
C ALA A 137 0.89 17.03 17.05
N PHE A 138 0.13 16.45 16.12
CA PHE A 138 -1.01 17.12 15.51
C PHE A 138 -2.09 17.50 16.53
N ALA A 139 -2.36 16.61 17.51
CA ALA A 139 -3.26 16.91 18.61
C ALA A 139 -2.87 18.20 19.37
N LYS A 140 -1.57 18.44 19.55
CA LYS A 140 -1.10 19.68 20.19
C LYS A 140 -1.30 20.90 19.31
N LEU A 141 -1.14 20.76 17.99
CA LEU A 141 -1.45 21.83 17.04
C LEU A 141 -2.94 22.14 17.03
N GLN A 142 -3.80 21.14 17.16
CA GLN A 142 -5.26 21.31 17.28
C GLN A 142 -5.64 22.09 18.54
N GLU A 143 -5.06 21.76 19.69
CA GLU A 143 -5.29 22.49 20.95
C GLU A 143 -4.90 23.97 20.86
N GLU A 144 -3.78 24.26 20.21
CA GLU A 144 -3.27 25.62 20.04
C GLU A 144 -4.03 26.43 18.97
N ASN A 145 -4.73 25.76 18.06
CA ASN A 145 -5.49 26.37 16.95
C ASN A 145 -6.93 25.86 16.91
N PRO A 146 -7.73 26.08 17.97
CA PRO A 146 -9.06 25.46 18.12
C PRO A 146 -10.05 25.90 17.04
N ASP A 147 -9.92 27.13 16.53
CA ASP A 147 -10.84 27.69 15.54
C ASP A 147 -10.57 27.22 14.11
N THR A 148 -9.42 26.60 13.86
CA THR A 148 -8.99 26.11 12.55
C THR A 148 -8.68 24.61 12.60
N LEU A 149 -7.48 24.23 13.04
CA LEU A 149 -7.04 22.83 13.09
C LEU A 149 -7.85 21.98 14.07
N GLY A 150 -8.34 22.58 15.19
CA GLY A 150 -9.18 21.91 16.16
C GLY A 150 -10.54 21.43 15.62
N LYS A 151 -10.96 21.94 14.47
CA LYS A 151 -12.21 21.52 13.80
C LYS A 151 -12.00 20.36 12.84
N ILE A 152 -10.77 19.97 12.56
CA ILE A 152 -10.45 18.86 11.66
C ILE A 152 -10.69 17.55 12.40
N THR A 153 -11.60 16.73 11.88
CA THR A 153 -11.90 15.40 12.45
C THR A 153 -11.16 14.27 11.70
N ILE A 154 -10.99 13.13 12.37
CA ILE A 154 -10.40 11.96 11.75
C ILE A 154 -11.24 11.45 10.57
N GLU A 155 -12.57 11.48 10.72
CA GLU A 155 -13.50 11.04 9.69
C GLU A 155 -13.36 11.89 8.44
N GLN A 156 -13.25 13.23 8.60
CA GLN A 156 -13.02 14.13 7.48
C GLN A 156 -11.72 13.79 6.75
N LEU A 157 -10.61 13.58 7.47
CA LEU A 157 -9.33 13.26 6.85
C LEU A 157 -9.37 11.92 6.12
N GLN A 158 -9.98 10.91 6.74
CA GLN A 158 -10.13 9.58 6.11
C GLN A 158 -11.00 9.64 4.85
N ASP A 159 -12.10 10.39 4.88
CA ASP A 159 -12.98 10.58 3.73
C ASP A 159 -12.28 11.31 2.58
N GLU A 160 -11.54 12.36 2.87
CA GLU A 160 -10.78 13.10 1.85
C GLU A 160 -9.72 12.21 1.18
N VAL A 161 -9.02 11.35 1.93
CA VAL A 161 -8.07 10.38 1.37
C VAL A 161 -8.77 9.37 0.46
N ARG A 162 -9.91 8.81 0.88
CA ARG A 162 -10.72 7.88 0.08
C ARG A 162 -11.21 8.53 -1.22
N GLN A 163 -11.70 9.77 -1.13
CA GLN A 163 -12.23 10.51 -2.27
C GLN A 163 -11.14 10.97 -3.25
N ALA A 164 -9.91 11.19 -2.79
CA ALA A 164 -8.81 11.64 -3.64
C ALA A 164 -8.57 10.71 -4.85
N GLY A 165 -8.71 9.39 -4.67
CA GLY A 165 -8.62 8.42 -5.75
C GLY A 165 -9.78 8.54 -6.76
N MET A 166 -11.01 8.69 -6.27
CA MET A 166 -12.19 8.84 -7.11
C MET A 166 -12.17 10.13 -7.91
N THR A 167 -11.72 11.24 -7.33
CA THR A 167 -11.55 12.52 -8.04
C THR A 167 -10.65 12.37 -9.27
N VAL A 168 -9.53 11.63 -9.15
CA VAL A 168 -8.64 11.34 -10.28
C VAL A 168 -9.34 10.45 -11.33
N ILE A 169 -10.08 9.43 -10.90
CA ILE A 169 -10.80 8.52 -11.83
C ILE A 169 -11.87 9.29 -12.59
N ILE A 170 -12.64 10.15 -11.94
CA ILE A 170 -13.67 10.98 -12.59
C ILE A 170 -13.01 11.92 -13.61
N GLY A 171 -11.89 12.56 -13.26
CA GLY A 171 -11.22 13.53 -14.13
C GLY A 171 -10.48 12.92 -15.33
N LYS A 172 -9.80 11.78 -15.15
CA LYS A 172 -8.96 11.20 -16.21
C LYS A 172 -9.10 9.69 -16.42
N LYS A 173 -10.11 9.05 -15.82
CA LYS A 173 -10.50 7.63 -15.93
C LYS A 173 -9.58 6.61 -15.30
N SER A 174 -8.34 6.96 -14.92
CA SER A 174 -7.39 6.03 -14.29
C SER A 174 -6.41 6.75 -13.36
N THR A 175 -5.86 6.01 -12.39
CA THR A 175 -4.78 6.48 -11.49
C THR A 175 -3.47 5.83 -11.91
N GLU A 176 -2.51 6.59 -12.42
CA GLU A 176 -1.25 6.07 -12.97
C GLU A 176 -0.03 6.79 -12.38
N PHE A 177 0.01 8.12 -12.51
CA PHE A 177 1.19 8.91 -12.14
C PHE A 177 1.51 8.85 -10.65
N GLY A 178 0.49 8.91 -9.78
CA GLY A 178 0.71 8.85 -8.33
C GLY A 178 1.32 7.53 -7.89
N ILE A 179 0.78 6.40 -8.38
CA ILE A 179 1.33 5.09 -8.05
C ILE A 179 2.70 4.87 -8.72
N GLY A 180 2.92 5.39 -9.92
CA GLY A 180 4.22 5.36 -10.58
C GLY A 180 5.30 6.09 -9.78
N ILE A 181 4.98 7.25 -9.19
CA ILE A 181 5.89 7.99 -8.30
C ILE A 181 6.15 7.18 -7.02
N ALA A 182 5.12 6.69 -6.35
CA ALA A 182 5.27 5.90 -5.13
C ALA A 182 6.16 4.67 -5.38
N LEU A 183 5.88 3.92 -6.45
CA LEU A 183 6.69 2.76 -6.84
C LEU A 183 8.14 3.14 -7.14
N SER A 184 8.38 4.22 -7.89
CA SER A 184 9.74 4.65 -8.23
C SER A 184 10.56 5.02 -6.99
N GLU A 185 9.95 5.65 -5.99
CA GLU A 185 10.61 5.98 -4.73
C GLU A 185 10.86 4.72 -3.87
N ILE A 186 9.94 3.75 -3.87
CA ILE A 186 10.16 2.45 -3.19
C ILE A 186 11.31 1.69 -3.84
N VAL A 187 11.31 1.59 -5.17
CA VAL A 187 12.40 0.92 -5.94
C VAL A 187 13.73 1.63 -5.72
N LYS A 188 13.73 2.96 -5.67
CA LYS A 188 14.90 3.76 -5.35
C LYS A 188 15.43 3.44 -3.94
N SER A 189 14.54 3.34 -2.96
CA SER A 189 14.93 2.98 -1.58
C SER A 189 15.62 1.61 -1.52
N ILE A 190 15.20 0.64 -2.34
CA ILE A 190 15.86 -0.66 -2.47
C ILE A 190 17.24 -0.52 -3.12
N PHE A 191 17.35 0.12 -4.27
CA PHE A 191 18.61 0.21 -5.02
C PHE A 191 19.69 1.04 -4.32
N TYR A 192 19.29 2.01 -3.50
CA TYR A 192 20.23 2.86 -2.74
C TYR A 192 20.37 2.45 -1.28
N ASP A 193 19.70 1.37 -0.86
CA ASP A 193 19.70 0.91 0.54
C ASP A 193 19.36 2.03 1.54
N GLU A 194 18.32 2.82 1.22
CA GLU A 194 18.03 4.07 1.94
C GLU A 194 17.55 3.86 3.38
N LYS A 195 17.14 2.64 3.76
CA LYS A 195 16.51 2.34 5.08
C LYS A 195 15.33 3.26 5.39
N ARG A 196 14.60 3.62 4.37
CA ARG A 196 13.48 4.54 4.47
C ARG A 196 12.24 3.82 4.97
N VAL A 197 11.44 4.50 5.80
CA VAL A 197 10.15 3.97 6.26
C VAL A 197 9.08 4.25 5.21
N TRP A 198 8.41 3.17 4.76
CA TRP A 198 7.30 3.21 3.84
C TRP A 198 6.10 2.44 4.39
N PRO A 199 4.85 2.91 4.22
CA PRO A 199 3.64 2.14 4.53
C PRO A 199 3.33 1.18 3.38
N LEU A 200 3.82 -0.05 3.49
CA LEU A 200 3.64 -1.12 2.50
C LEU A 200 2.76 -2.22 3.05
N SER A 201 2.03 -2.91 2.17
CA SER A 201 1.26 -4.08 2.55
C SER A 201 2.15 -5.32 2.58
N VAL A 202 2.35 -5.84 3.77
CA VAL A 202 3.21 -6.99 4.08
C VAL A 202 2.45 -8.00 4.92
N HIS A 203 2.76 -9.29 4.76
CA HIS A 203 2.18 -10.36 5.58
C HIS A 203 2.54 -10.18 7.06
N LEU A 204 1.52 -10.10 7.92
CA LEU A 204 1.66 -9.98 9.37
C LEU A 204 1.61 -11.36 10.03
N ASP A 205 2.51 -11.59 10.98
CA ASP A 205 2.62 -12.81 11.79
C ASP A 205 2.71 -12.50 13.29
N GLY A 206 1.85 -11.63 13.76
CA GLY A 206 1.73 -11.23 15.16
C GLY A 206 1.90 -9.73 15.39
N GLU A 207 2.42 -9.01 14.41
CA GLU A 207 2.53 -7.56 14.50
C GLU A 207 1.14 -6.93 14.61
N TYR A 208 1.00 -5.93 15.46
CA TYR A 208 -0.28 -5.28 15.78
C TYR A 208 -1.39 -6.26 16.21
N GLY A 209 -1.02 -7.42 16.79
CA GLY A 209 -1.96 -8.47 17.16
C GLY A 209 -2.59 -9.21 15.97
N GLN A 210 -2.13 -8.97 14.74
CA GLN A 210 -2.70 -9.52 13.52
C GLN A 210 -1.87 -10.67 12.96
N LYS A 211 -2.54 -11.69 12.41
CA LYS A 211 -1.90 -12.84 11.77
C LYS A 211 -2.62 -13.24 10.48
N ASN A 212 -1.88 -13.91 9.59
CA ASN A 212 -2.43 -14.48 8.35
C ASN A 212 -3.15 -13.46 7.46
N VAL A 213 -2.62 -12.26 7.39
CA VAL A 213 -3.15 -11.17 6.58
C VAL A 213 -2.00 -10.27 6.10
N ALA A 214 -2.06 -9.81 4.87
CA ALA A 214 -1.21 -8.73 4.42
C ALA A 214 -1.99 -7.41 4.58
N ALA A 215 -1.36 -6.42 5.20
CA ALA A 215 -1.97 -5.11 5.42
C ALA A 215 -0.90 -4.00 5.37
N GLY A 216 -1.32 -2.80 5.02
CA GLY A 216 -0.46 -1.63 5.01
C GLY A 216 0.00 -1.25 6.42
N VAL A 217 1.31 -1.32 6.65
CA VAL A 217 1.96 -0.91 7.90
C VAL A 217 3.29 -0.23 7.60
N PRO A 218 3.80 0.64 8.48
CA PRO A 218 5.13 1.21 8.31
C PRO A 218 6.21 0.11 8.36
N VAL A 219 7.07 0.08 7.34
CA VAL A 219 8.18 -0.86 7.24
C VAL A 219 9.46 -0.13 6.87
N VAL A 220 10.60 -0.59 7.35
CA VAL A 220 11.92 -0.18 6.88
C VAL A 220 12.23 -0.96 5.62
N ILE A 221 12.56 -0.26 4.53
CA ILE A 221 12.93 -0.89 3.26
C ILE A 221 14.39 -0.59 2.90
N GLY A 222 15.12 -1.63 2.55
CA GLY A 222 16.52 -1.60 2.15
C GLY A 222 16.81 -2.53 0.98
N ALA A 223 18.09 -2.81 0.74
CA ALA A 223 18.57 -3.55 -0.43
C ALA A 223 17.96 -4.96 -0.60
N ASP A 224 17.65 -5.63 0.51
CA ASP A 224 17.09 -6.99 0.51
C ASP A 224 15.56 -7.03 0.55
N GLY A 225 14.90 -5.88 0.47
CA GLY A 225 13.45 -5.72 0.58
C GLY A 225 13.05 -5.07 1.91
N ILE A 226 11.99 -5.58 2.54
CA ILE A 226 11.58 -5.14 3.88
C ILE A 226 12.55 -5.74 4.91
N GLU A 227 13.07 -4.92 5.81
CA GLU A 227 13.99 -5.36 6.86
C GLU A 227 13.33 -5.42 8.23
N GLU A 228 12.35 -4.53 8.46
CA GLU A 228 11.66 -4.41 9.74
C GLU A 228 10.24 -3.91 9.53
N ILE A 229 9.31 -4.39 10.36
CA ILE A 229 7.97 -3.80 10.52
C ILE A 229 8.05 -2.87 11.73
N VAL A 230 7.91 -1.57 11.49
CA VAL A 230 7.93 -0.55 12.54
C VAL A 230 6.60 -0.59 13.29
N LYS A 231 6.63 -0.99 14.56
CA LYS A 231 5.44 -1.01 15.41
C LYS A 231 5.21 0.37 16.03
N MET A 232 4.09 0.99 15.66
CA MET A 232 3.59 2.18 16.34
C MET A 232 2.66 1.77 17.49
N GLU A 233 2.70 2.50 18.60
CA GLU A 233 1.77 2.32 19.71
C GLU A 233 0.43 3.00 19.37
N LEU A 234 -0.49 2.24 18.82
CA LEU A 234 -1.83 2.72 18.47
C LEU A 234 -2.68 2.92 19.73
N THR A 235 -3.61 3.87 19.68
CA THR A 235 -4.67 3.96 20.70
C THR A 235 -5.62 2.75 20.61
N ALA A 236 -6.36 2.45 21.65
CA ALA A 236 -7.31 1.35 21.64
C ALA A 236 -8.37 1.46 20.52
N GLU A 237 -8.75 2.68 20.16
CA GLU A 237 -9.64 2.95 19.03
C GLU A 237 -8.97 2.67 17.68
N GLU A 238 -7.74 3.15 17.48
CA GLU A 238 -6.96 2.91 16.28
C GLU A 238 -6.63 1.41 16.11
N GLU A 239 -6.32 0.69 17.20
CA GLU A 239 -6.16 -0.77 17.19
C GLU A 239 -7.43 -1.48 16.71
N ALA A 240 -8.59 -1.09 17.24
CA ALA A 240 -9.88 -1.67 16.85
C ALA A 240 -10.20 -1.39 15.37
N GLN A 241 -9.94 -0.17 14.88
CA GLN A 241 -10.10 0.21 13.48
C GLN A 241 -9.13 -0.57 12.57
N PHE A 242 -7.87 -0.73 12.98
CA PHE A 242 -6.89 -1.50 12.24
C PHE A 242 -7.26 -2.99 12.17
N ALA A 243 -7.71 -3.57 13.29
CA ALA A 243 -8.19 -4.95 13.33
C ALA A 243 -9.40 -5.17 12.40
N HIS A 244 -10.36 -4.24 12.40
CA HIS A 244 -11.47 -4.27 11.44
C HIS A 244 -10.98 -4.22 9.99
N SER A 245 -10.04 -3.35 9.67
CA SER A 245 -9.44 -3.25 8.33
C SER A 245 -8.77 -4.56 7.89
N CYS A 246 -8.06 -5.22 8.80
CA CYS A 246 -7.47 -6.54 8.56
C CYS A 246 -8.55 -7.62 8.32
N ASP A 247 -9.69 -7.56 9.02
CA ASP A 247 -10.80 -8.50 8.82
C ASP A 247 -11.47 -8.32 7.45
N VAL A 248 -11.58 -7.10 6.95
CA VAL A 248 -12.04 -6.82 5.58
C VAL A 248 -11.11 -7.51 4.56
N ILE A 249 -9.80 -7.36 4.71
CA ILE A 249 -8.81 -8.02 3.83
C ILE A 249 -8.94 -9.54 3.91
N ARG A 250 -9.06 -10.14 5.12
CA ARG A 250 -9.26 -11.59 5.30
C ARG A 250 -10.51 -12.10 4.57
N GLY A 251 -11.58 -11.33 4.58
CA GLY A 251 -12.79 -11.64 3.81
C GLY A 251 -12.54 -11.77 2.31
N TYR A 252 -11.70 -10.90 1.76
CA TYR A 252 -11.28 -10.97 0.35
C TYR A 252 -10.27 -12.10 0.10
N LEU A 253 -9.33 -12.35 1.01
CA LEU A 253 -8.37 -13.44 0.89
C LEU A 253 -9.08 -14.80 0.83
N LYS A 254 -10.10 -15.02 1.66
CA LYS A 254 -10.91 -16.24 1.61
C LYS A 254 -11.58 -16.43 0.25
N LYS A 255 -12.17 -15.38 -0.32
CA LYS A 255 -12.75 -15.42 -1.66
C LYS A 255 -11.70 -15.66 -2.75
N ALA A 256 -10.50 -15.09 -2.59
CA ALA A 256 -9.40 -15.33 -3.52
C ALA A 256 -8.96 -16.81 -3.51
N GLU A 257 -8.84 -17.44 -2.35
CA GLU A 257 -8.51 -18.85 -2.21
C GLU A 257 -9.53 -19.75 -2.92
N GLU A 258 -10.83 -19.46 -2.78
CA GLU A 258 -11.91 -20.16 -3.48
C GLU A 258 -11.83 -20.00 -5.00
N LEU A 259 -11.41 -18.83 -5.49
CA LEU A 259 -11.29 -18.57 -6.92
C LEU A 259 -9.98 -19.16 -7.51
N LEU A 260 -8.90 -19.22 -6.75
CA LEU A 260 -7.60 -19.70 -7.22
C LEU A 260 -7.44 -21.23 -7.13
N SER A 261 -8.29 -21.90 -6.32
CA SER A 261 -8.37 -23.36 -6.26
C SER A 261 -8.99 -23.92 -7.55
#